data_1598dba9a3845ef9a9d033466f46618b
#
_entry.id   1598dba9a3845ef9a9d033466f46618b
#
_cell.length_a   1.000
_cell.length_b   1.000
_cell.length_c   1.000
_cell.angle_alpha   90.00
_cell.angle_beta   90.00
_cell.angle_gamma   90.00
#
_symmetry.space_group_name_H-M   'P 1'
#
loop_
_entity.id
_entity.type
_entity.pdbx_description
1 polymer ?
#
loop_
_entity_poly.entity_id
_entity_poly.type
_entity_poly.pdbx_seq_one_letter_code
_entity_poly.pdbx_strand_id
1 'polypeptide(L)'
;MATVESCATVRETVRFEGVGLHSGELCRIAIHPVSEVRAPCAITLRKGASVFPARWDYVVDTTRATVLGDGATRIGTVEHLMAALWITGITHCDIEVLQGDEIPILDGSALPFVQALQAVKAGIGVLPPSLR
;
A
#
# COMPACT_ATOMS: atom_id res chain seq x y z
N MET A 1 -12.51 22.17 -6.34
CA MET A 1 -12.21 21.52 -5.87
C MET A 1 -12.57 20.26 -5.43
N ALA A 2 -13.25 19.63 -6.11
CA ALA A 2 -13.66 18.28 -5.84
C ALA A 2 -12.48 17.31 -5.75
N THR A 3 -11.40 17.64 -6.41
CA THR A 3 -10.25 16.72 -6.44
C THR A 3 -9.62 16.46 -5.08
N VAL A 4 -9.67 17.45 -4.18
CA VAL A 4 -9.10 17.24 -2.84
C VAL A 4 -9.96 16.31 -1.98
N GLU A 5 -11.18 16.06 -2.39
CA GLU A 5 -12.09 15.20 -1.67
C GLU A 5 -12.35 13.90 -2.39
N SER A 6 -11.78 13.74 -3.58
CA SER A 6 -11.94 12.54 -4.37
C SER A 6 -11.04 11.45 -3.83
N CYS A 7 -11.59 10.25 -3.77
CA CYS A 7 -10.86 9.07 -3.31
C CYS A 7 -10.80 8.04 -4.42
N ALA A 8 -9.74 7.26 -4.42
CA ALA A 8 -9.54 6.21 -5.41
C ALA A 8 -8.99 4.95 -4.76
N THR A 9 -9.35 3.83 -5.33
CA THR A 9 -8.89 2.50 -4.92
C THR A 9 -8.53 1.71 -6.19
N VAL A 10 -8.29 0.43 -6.06
CA VAL A 10 -8.18 -0.50 -7.19
C VAL A 10 -9.54 -1.16 -7.40
N ARG A 11 -9.94 -1.39 -8.66
CA ARG A 11 -11.23 -2.02 -8.93
C ARG A 11 -11.22 -3.53 -8.78
N GLU A 12 -10.02 -4.11 -8.73
CA GLU A 12 -9.83 -5.54 -8.55
C GLU A 12 -8.52 -5.79 -7.81
N THR A 13 -8.36 -6.96 -7.23
CA THR A 13 -7.13 -7.35 -6.54
C THR A 13 -5.97 -7.45 -7.53
N VAL A 14 -4.85 -6.83 -7.17
CA VAL A 14 -3.60 -6.89 -7.94
C VAL A 14 -2.57 -7.61 -7.10
N ARG A 15 -1.84 -8.53 -7.71
CA ARG A 15 -0.80 -9.30 -7.03
C ARG A 15 0.57 -8.98 -7.58
N PHE A 16 1.54 -8.96 -6.69
CA PHE A 16 2.96 -8.81 -7.04
C PHE A 16 3.75 -9.90 -6.33
N GLU A 17 4.79 -10.37 -7.01
CA GLU A 17 5.64 -11.43 -6.50
C GLU A 17 7.07 -11.15 -6.93
N GLY A 18 8.01 -11.39 -6.05
CA GLY A 18 9.43 -11.20 -6.34
C GLY A 18 10.25 -11.32 -5.08
N VAL A 19 11.56 -11.13 -5.19
CA VAL A 19 12.45 -11.23 -4.04
C VAL A 19 12.42 -9.97 -3.21
N GLY A 20 12.60 -10.13 -1.90
CA GLY A 20 12.85 -9.01 -1.00
C GLY A 20 14.28 -8.53 -1.14
N LEU A 21 14.47 -7.21 -1.18
CA LEU A 21 15.79 -6.62 -1.37
C LEU A 21 16.80 -7.05 -0.31
N HIS A 22 16.37 -7.10 0.95
CA HIS A 22 17.26 -7.40 2.06
C HIS A 22 17.23 -8.86 2.46
N SER A 23 16.07 -9.51 2.41
CA SER A 23 15.94 -10.92 2.77
C SER A 23 16.44 -11.86 1.68
N GLY A 24 16.35 -11.46 0.41
CA GLY A 24 16.63 -12.35 -0.71
C GLY A 24 15.61 -13.45 -0.87
N GLU A 25 14.53 -13.45 -0.09
CA GLU A 25 13.51 -14.48 -0.10
C GLU A 25 12.33 -14.08 -0.96
N LEU A 26 11.56 -15.05 -1.40
CA LEU A 26 10.35 -14.78 -2.17
C LEU A 26 9.33 -14.06 -1.31
N CYS A 27 8.85 -12.93 -1.82
CA CYS A 27 7.79 -12.16 -1.20
C CYS A 27 6.61 -12.06 -2.14
N ARG A 28 5.41 -12.17 -1.58
CA ARG A 28 4.16 -12.07 -2.33
C ARG A 28 3.22 -11.13 -1.61
N ILE A 29 2.61 -10.24 -2.36
CA ILE A 29 1.60 -9.33 -1.83
C ILE A 29 0.37 -9.30 -2.73
N ALA A 30 -0.76 -8.93 -2.14
CA ALA A 30 -1.99 -8.66 -2.86
C ALA A 30 -2.52 -7.30 -2.41
N ILE A 31 -2.95 -6.48 -3.36
CA ILE A 31 -3.54 -5.17 -3.08
C ILE A 31 -5.02 -5.28 -3.40
N HIS A 32 -5.85 -5.09 -2.38
CA HIS A 32 -7.29 -5.32 -2.45
C HIS A 32 -8.06 -4.01 -2.49
N PRO A 33 -9.21 -4.00 -3.18
CA PRO A 33 -10.09 -2.84 -3.20
C PRO A 33 -10.66 -2.52 -1.81
N VAL A 34 -10.99 -1.25 -1.61
CA VAL A 34 -11.73 -0.77 -0.45
C VAL A 34 -12.98 -0.08 -0.98
N SER A 35 -14.14 -0.44 -0.43
CA SER A 35 -15.42 0.07 -0.89
C SER A 35 -15.98 1.21 -0.05
N GLU A 36 -15.44 1.41 1.15
CA GLU A 36 -15.94 2.43 2.06
C GLU A 36 -14.92 3.54 2.27
N VAL A 37 -15.37 4.79 2.18
CA VAL A 37 -14.56 5.96 2.45
C VAL A 37 -14.91 6.49 3.82
N ARG A 38 -14.02 6.29 4.79
CA ARG A 38 -14.20 6.74 6.17
C ARG A 38 -13.19 7.80 6.58
N ALA A 39 -12.19 8.05 5.75
CA ALA A 39 -11.12 9.01 5.99
C ALA A 39 -10.61 9.51 4.65
N PRO A 40 -9.86 10.62 4.62
CA PRO A 40 -9.27 11.11 3.36
C PRO A 40 -8.31 10.12 2.71
N CYS A 41 -7.64 9.31 3.53
CA CYS A 41 -6.72 8.29 3.04
C CYS A 41 -6.73 7.12 4.02
N ALA A 42 -6.84 5.92 3.51
CA ALA A 42 -6.81 4.72 4.33
C ALA A 42 -6.13 3.60 3.55
N ILE A 43 -4.82 3.52 3.68
CA ILE A 43 -3.99 2.45 3.14
C ILE A 43 -3.58 1.60 4.33
N THR A 44 -3.91 0.31 4.31
CA THR A 44 -3.61 -0.61 5.40
C THR A 44 -2.62 -1.67 4.94
N LEU A 45 -1.82 -2.14 5.89
CA LEU A 45 -0.94 -3.28 5.73
C LEU A 45 -1.48 -4.41 6.59
N ARG A 46 -1.53 -5.60 6.00
CA ARG A 46 -2.06 -6.79 6.65
C ARG A 46 -1.08 -7.94 6.49
N LYS A 47 -0.78 -8.62 7.57
CA LYS A 47 0.00 -9.87 7.53
C LYS A 47 -0.50 -10.78 8.63
N GLY A 48 -1.12 -11.90 8.27
CA GLY A 48 -1.76 -12.77 9.23
C GLY A 48 -2.85 -12.04 10.00
N ALA A 49 -2.77 -12.04 11.31
CA ALA A 49 -3.71 -11.36 12.19
C ALA A 49 -3.39 -9.87 12.39
N SER A 50 -2.22 -9.41 11.97
CA SER A 50 -1.80 -8.02 12.14
C SER A 50 -2.35 -7.16 11.03
N VAL A 51 -2.99 -6.05 11.40
CA VAL A 51 -3.50 -5.04 10.46
C VAL A 51 -3.18 -3.68 11.05
N PHE A 52 -2.47 -2.84 10.30
CA PHE A 52 -2.11 -1.50 10.78
C PHE A 52 -2.06 -0.54 9.60
N PRO A 53 -2.25 0.77 9.85
CA PRO A 53 -2.23 1.75 8.77
C PRO A 53 -0.81 1.98 8.27
N ALA A 54 -0.68 2.22 6.96
CA ALA A 54 0.58 2.60 6.35
C ALA A 54 0.79 4.10 6.56
N ARG A 55 1.25 4.48 7.75
CA ARG A 55 1.46 5.86 8.15
C ARG A 55 2.83 6.02 8.78
N TRP A 56 3.34 7.25 8.76
CA TRP A 56 4.67 7.57 9.27
C TRP A 56 4.84 7.21 10.75
N ASP A 57 3.76 7.30 11.56
CA ASP A 57 3.82 6.97 12.98
C ASP A 57 3.93 5.47 13.25
N TYR A 58 3.84 4.64 12.21
CA TYR A 58 4.09 3.20 12.29
C TYR A 58 5.47 2.80 11.75
N VAL A 59 6.31 3.77 11.39
CA VAL A 59 7.69 3.50 10.98
C VAL A 59 8.48 3.06 12.19
N VAL A 60 9.10 1.89 12.09
CA VAL A 60 9.86 1.30 13.21
C VAL A 60 11.35 1.20 12.91
N ASP A 61 11.75 1.34 11.65
CA ASP A 61 13.15 1.29 11.26
C ASP A 61 13.33 1.99 9.91
N THR A 62 14.43 2.73 9.75
CA THR A 62 14.80 3.37 8.49
C THR A 62 16.29 3.15 8.16
N THR A 63 16.96 2.24 8.86
CA THR A 63 18.41 2.04 8.72
C THR A 63 18.80 1.61 7.31
N ARG A 64 18.08 0.65 6.72
CA ARG A 64 18.38 0.14 5.38
C ARG A 64 17.22 0.37 4.41
N ALA A 65 16.02 0.37 4.93
CA ALA A 65 14.80 0.55 4.18
C ALA A 65 13.73 1.04 5.14
N THR A 66 12.63 1.55 4.62
CA THR A 66 11.51 1.92 5.46
C THR A 66 10.75 0.66 5.88
N VAL A 67 10.66 0.45 7.18
CA VAL A 67 9.96 -0.68 7.78
C VAL A 67 8.81 -0.16 8.62
N LEU A 68 7.61 -0.64 8.36
CA LEU A 68 6.42 -0.32 9.15
C LEU A 68 6.06 -1.51 10.03
N GLY A 69 5.51 -1.24 11.19
CA GLY A 69 5.13 -2.32 12.10
C GLY A 69 4.23 -1.87 13.23
N ASP A 70 3.58 -2.84 13.86
CA ASP A 70 2.65 -2.62 14.97
C ASP A 70 3.16 -3.21 16.30
N GLY A 71 4.44 -3.59 16.37
CA GLY A 71 5.02 -4.23 17.53
C GLY A 71 5.01 -5.76 17.46
N ALA A 72 4.07 -6.35 16.75
CA ALA A 72 3.98 -7.80 16.58
C ALA A 72 4.50 -8.22 15.19
N THR A 73 4.32 -7.39 14.19
CA THR A 73 4.64 -7.70 12.81
C THR A 73 5.38 -6.52 12.18
N ARG A 74 6.34 -6.81 11.33
CA ARG A 74 7.11 -5.80 10.57
C ARG A 74 7.02 -6.13 9.09
N ILE A 75 6.85 -5.09 8.28
CA ILE A 75 6.83 -5.19 6.82
C ILE A 75 7.84 -4.18 6.30
N GLY A 76 8.84 -4.64 5.58
CA GLY A 76 9.95 -3.82 5.13
C GLY A 76 9.87 -3.41 3.67
N THR A 77 10.74 -2.49 3.29
CA THR A 77 10.95 -2.05 1.92
C THR A 77 9.67 -1.54 1.27
N VAL A 78 8.93 -0.70 2.02
CA VAL A 78 7.60 -0.23 1.61
C VAL A 78 7.65 0.98 0.68
N GLU A 79 8.81 1.64 0.56
CA GLU A 79 8.91 2.96 -0.05
C GLU A 79 8.49 3.02 -1.51
N HIS A 80 8.84 2.03 -2.32
CA HIS A 80 8.51 2.04 -3.76
C HIS A 80 7.02 1.87 -4.00
N LEU A 81 6.38 1.00 -3.22
CA LEU A 81 4.93 0.81 -3.31
C LEU A 81 4.19 2.05 -2.79
N MET A 82 4.65 2.63 -1.69
CA MET A 82 4.03 3.85 -1.16
C MET A 82 4.15 5.00 -2.15
N ALA A 83 5.31 5.15 -2.79
CA ALA A 83 5.50 6.15 -3.84
C ALA A 83 4.54 5.90 -5.02
N ALA A 84 4.37 4.66 -5.42
CA ALA A 84 3.47 4.30 -6.52
C ALA A 84 2.01 4.63 -6.19
N LEU A 85 1.57 4.36 -4.98
CA LEU A 85 0.22 4.71 -4.55
C LEU A 85 0.02 6.22 -4.58
N TRP A 86 1.01 6.98 -4.13
CA TRP A 86 0.95 8.44 -4.16
C TRP A 86 0.92 8.96 -5.60
N ILE A 87 1.80 8.45 -6.47
CA ILE A 87 1.88 8.89 -7.87
C ILE A 87 0.57 8.61 -8.61
N THR A 88 -0.05 7.45 -8.38
CA THR A 88 -1.31 7.08 -9.03
C THR A 88 -2.52 7.75 -8.41
N GLY A 89 -2.38 8.35 -7.23
CA GLY A 89 -3.50 8.98 -6.54
C GLY A 89 -4.44 7.99 -5.88
N ILE A 90 -4.00 6.76 -5.63
CA ILE A 90 -4.79 5.77 -4.91
C ILE A 90 -4.71 6.09 -3.43
N THR A 91 -5.85 6.37 -2.82
CA THR A 91 -5.97 6.80 -1.43
C THR A 91 -6.47 5.70 -0.50
N HIS A 92 -7.07 4.66 -1.04
CA HIS A 92 -7.70 3.59 -0.27
C HIS A 92 -7.37 2.23 -0.86
N CYS A 93 -6.68 1.40 -0.10
CA CYS A 93 -6.46 0.01 -0.48
C CYS A 93 -5.99 -0.77 0.76
N ASP A 94 -6.10 -2.09 0.67
CA ASP A 94 -5.61 -3.00 1.70
C ASP A 94 -4.48 -3.82 1.07
N ILE A 95 -3.28 -3.68 1.61
CA ILE A 95 -2.09 -4.38 1.14
C ILE A 95 -1.89 -5.60 2.04
N GLU A 96 -2.08 -6.77 1.49
CA GLU A 96 -1.92 -8.03 2.21
C GLU A 96 -0.58 -8.66 1.86
N VAL A 97 0.24 -8.96 2.87
CA VAL A 97 1.49 -9.69 2.68
C VAL A 97 1.18 -11.17 2.83
N LEU A 98 1.27 -11.88 1.71
CA LEU A 98 0.92 -13.30 1.64
C LEU A 98 2.12 -14.20 1.96
N GLN A 99 3.32 -13.73 1.65
CA GLN A 99 4.56 -14.47 1.89
C GLN A 99 5.72 -13.51 2.05
N GLY A 100 6.63 -13.81 2.97
CA GLY A 100 7.77 -12.96 3.28
C GLY A 100 7.40 -11.82 4.21
N ASP A 101 8.34 -10.93 4.45
CA ASP A 101 8.17 -9.78 5.33
C ASP A 101 8.62 -8.48 4.69
N GLU A 102 8.75 -8.46 3.37
CA GLU A 102 9.07 -7.26 2.59
C GLU A 102 8.10 -7.13 1.42
N ILE A 103 7.93 -5.90 0.94
CA ILE A 103 7.33 -5.66 -0.36
C ILE A 103 8.34 -6.10 -1.41
N PRO A 104 7.97 -6.87 -2.44
CA PRO A 104 8.91 -7.31 -3.47
C PRO A 104 9.62 -6.12 -4.11
N ILE A 105 10.92 -6.23 -4.34
CA ILE A 105 11.71 -5.13 -4.90
C ILE A 105 11.46 -4.92 -6.41
N LEU A 106 11.04 -5.96 -7.10
CA LEU A 106 10.81 -5.98 -8.54
C LEU A 106 12.07 -5.47 -9.30
N ASP A 107 11.98 -4.36 -10.01
CA ASP A 107 13.13 -3.82 -10.75
C ASP A 107 13.90 -2.75 -9.96
N GLY A 108 13.53 -2.54 -8.70
CA GLY A 108 14.18 -1.53 -7.86
C GLY A 108 13.61 -0.12 -8.02
N SER A 109 12.51 0.03 -8.77
CA SER A 109 11.84 1.32 -8.93
C SER A 109 10.36 1.20 -8.59
N ALA A 110 9.66 2.33 -8.55
CA ALA A 110 8.21 2.35 -8.37
C ALA A 110 7.45 2.02 -9.66
N LEU A 111 8.12 2.03 -10.80
CA LEU A 111 7.45 1.95 -12.11
C LEU A 111 6.56 0.72 -12.30
N PRO A 112 7.00 -0.51 -11.98
CA PRO A 112 6.13 -1.67 -12.16
C PRO A 112 4.85 -1.58 -11.34
N PHE A 113 4.95 -1.02 -10.13
CA PHE A 113 3.76 -0.79 -9.30
C PHE A 113 2.86 0.27 -9.92
N VAL A 114 3.44 1.38 -10.37
CA VAL A 114 2.67 2.47 -11.00
C VAL A 114 1.89 1.94 -12.20
N GLN A 115 2.54 1.19 -13.08
CA GLN A 115 1.91 0.66 -14.29
C GLN A 115 0.74 -0.25 -13.96
N ALA A 116 0.92 -1.19 -13.04
CA ALA A 116 -0.13 -2.13 -12.66
C ALA A 116 -1.29 -1.43 -11.94
N LEU A 117 -0.98 -0.52 -11.03
CA LEU A 117 -1.99 0.18 -10.26
C LEU A 117 -2.79 1.17 -11.13
N GLN A 118 -2.12 1.87 -12.03
CA GLN A 118 -2.80 2.80 -12.93
C GLN A 118 -3.82 2.09 -13.81
N ALA A 119 -3.51 0.85 -14.22
CA ALA A 119 -4.40 0.06 -15.07
C ALA A 119 -5.71 -0.33 -14.36
N VAL A 120 -5.71 -0.41 -13.04
CA VAL A 120 -6.87 -0.85 -12.27
C VAL A 120 -7.42 0.21 -11.32
N LYS A 121 -6.92 1.43 -11.40
CA LYS A 121 -7.39 2.52 -10.55
C LYS A 121 -8.86 2.81 -10.79
N ALA A 122 -9.61 3.00 -9.71
CA ALA A 122 -11.04 3.31 -9.76
C ALA A 122 -11.40 4.33 -8.69
N GLY A 123 -12.27 5.27 -9.03
CA GLY A 123 -12.80 6.20 -8.05
C GLY A 123 -13.81 5.53 -7.13
N ILE A 124 -13.84 5.94 -5.86
CA ILE A 124 -14.83 5.45 -4.90
C ILE A 124 -15.68 6.59 -4.34
N GLY A 125 -15.69 7.71 -5.05
CA GLY A 125 -16.52 8.84 -4.71
C GLY A 125 -15.77 9.95 -4.01
N VAL A 126 -16.51 10.85 -3.39
CA VAL A 126 -15.97 11.97 -2.63
C VAL A 126 -16.25 11.78 -1.16
N LEU A 127 -15.39 12.36 -0.33
CA LEU A 127 -15.59 12.32 1.11
C LEU A 127 -16.92 12.97 1.49
N PRO A 128 -17.64 12.39 2.47
CA PRO A 128 -18.80 13.07 3.04
C PRO A 128 -18.41 14.43 3.62
N PRO A 129 -19.34 15.40 3.66
CA PRO A 129 -19.02 16.73 4.21
C PRO A 129 -18.45 16.69 5.62
N SER A 130 -18.86 15.72 6.43
CA SER A 130 -18.38 15.57 7.80
C SER A 130 -16.90 15.16 7.89
N LEU A 131 -16.30 14.71 6.80
CA LEU A 131 -14.91 14.29 6.76
C LEU A 131 -14.00 15.27 6.01
N ARG A 132 -14.55 16.36 5.51
CA ARG A 132 -13.77 17.37 4.79
C ARG A 132 -13.04 18.32 5.70
#